data_ffc69236f136c8f91a6e0b30699fccf9
#
_entry.id   ffc69236f136c8f91a6e0b30699fccf9
#
_cell.length_a   1.000
_cell.length_b   1.000
_cell.length_c   1.000
_cell.angle_alpha   90.00
_cell.angle_beta   90.00
_cell.angle_gamma   90.00
#
_symmetry.space_group_name_H-M   'P 1'
#
loop_
_entity.id
_entity.type
_entity.pdbx_description
1 polymer ?
#
loop_
_entity_poly.entity_id
_entity_poly.type
_entity_poly.pdbx_seq_one_letter_code
_entity_poly.pdbx_strand_id
1 'polypeptide(L)'
;METNKLSETLDIEKRNISSIAKRKLMKEMGGVIDHFTRYGSTQWSLCTKEVYEELTERYNLREWSGFREYEDLRQEYEDLRPVHHLDQNHKNVWQMKRDKGKNYHSCQKPINILERLIRTHSNEDAIVLDCFMGSGSTGLACLNTNRQFIGIELDENYYKIAQERINETKKQTKLL
;
A
#
# COMPACT_ATOMS: atom_id res chain seq x y z
N MET A 1 8.56 -1.84 -5.78
CA MET A 1 9.28 -2.86 -6.58
C MET A 1 8.35 -3.90 -7.20
N GLU A 2 7.22 -4.23 -6.58
CA GLU A 2 6.29 -5.29 -7.06
C GLU A 2 5.34 -4.85 -8.17
N THR A 3 4.95 -3.57 -8.24
CA THR A 3 4.15 -3.02 -9.35
C THR A 3 4.86 -3.12 -10.72
N ASN A 4 6.19 -3.28 -10.73
CA ASN A 4 6.96 -3.53 -11.96
C ASN A 4 6.70 -4.93 -12.55
N LYS A 5 6.31 -5.90 -11.75
CA LYS A 5 6.13 -7.29 -12.18
C LYS A 5 4.89 -7.48 -13.06
N LEU A 6 3.82 -6.77 -12.74
CA LEU A 6 2.59 -6.77 -13.55
C LEU A 6 2.78 -6.06 -14.90
N SER A 7 3.52 -4.97 -14.89
CA SER A 7 3.86 -4.26 -16.13
C SER A 7 4.81 -5.09 -17.02
N GLU A 8 5.68 -5.93 -16.44
CA GLU A 8 6.51 -6.89 -17.17
C GLU A 8 5.68 -8.02 -17.81
N THR A 9 4.60 -8.45 -17.16
CA THR A 9 3.71 -9.49 -17.66
C THR A 9 2.86 -8.98 -18.85
N LEU A 10 2.52 -7.70 -18.85
CA LEU A 10 1.74 -7.06 -19.91
C LEU A 10 2.59 -6.48 -21.05
N ASP A 11 3.86 -6.67 -21.03
CA ASP A 11 4.94 -6.16 -21.92
C ASP A 11 4.46 -5.71 -23.32
N ILE A 12 3.60 -4.69 -23.32
CA ILE A 12 3.03 -4.11 -24.53
C ILE A 12 4.12 -3.44 -25.38
N GLU A 13 5.21 -2.97 -24.75
CA GLU A 13 6.34 -2.35 -25.48
C GLU A 13 7.20 -3.37 -26.21
N LYS A 14 7.43 -4.55 -25.67
CA LYS A 14 8.14 -5.62 -26.37
C LYS A 14 7.33 -6.20 -27.55
N ARG A 15 6.04 -5.87 -27.64
CA ARG A 15 5.19 -6.29 -28.75
C ARG A 15 5.16 -5.35 -29.95
N ASN A 16 6.14 -4.49 -30.12
CA ASN A 16 6.22 -3.59 -31.27
C ASN A 16 5.02 -2.63 -31.43
N ILE A 17 4.34 -2.25 -30.35
CA ILE A 17 3.45 -1.09 -30.44
C ILE A 17 4.34 0.13 -30.59
N SER A 18 4.55 0.55 -31.83
CA SER A 18 5.38 1.72 -32.12
C SER A 18 4.86 2.94 -31.36
N SER A 19 5.74 3.90 -31.07
CA SER A 19 5.36 5.17 -30.43
C SER A 19 4.25 5.93 -31.19
N ILE A 20 4.10 5.65 -32.48
CA ILE A 20 3.05 6.18 -33.35
C ILE A 20 1.71 5.47 -33.05
N ALA A 21 1.72 4.13 -32.92
CA ALA A 21 0.53 3.36 -32.56
C ALA A 21 0.05 3.70 -31.15
N LYS A 22 0.98 3.88 -30.20
CA LYS A 22 0.67 4.34 -28.82
C LYS A 22 -0.03 5.70 -28.85
N ARG A 23 0.48 6.69 -29.60
CA ARG A 23 -0.15 8.01 -29.75
C ARG A 23 -1.53 7.95 -30.41
N LYS A 24 -1.70 7.09 -31.41
CA LYS A 24 -3.00 6.87 -32.07
C LYS A 24 -3.99 6.25 -31.10
N LEU A 25 -3.57 5.23 -30.35
CA LEU A 25 -4.37 4.55 -29.33
C LEU A 25 -4.81 5.54 -28.21
N MET A 26 -3.90 6.38 -27.71
CA MET A 26 -4.23 7.41 -26.74
C MET A 26 -5.24 8.44 -27.26
N LYS A 27 -5.17 8.78 -28.53
CA LYS A 27 -6.12 9.72 -29.16
C LYS A 27 -7.51 9.10 -29.34
N GLU A 28 -7.59 7.81 -29.64
CA GLU A 28 -8.84 7.08 -29.88
C GLU A 28 -9.55 6.65 -28.60
N MET A 29 -8.80 6.21 -27.59
CA MET A 29 -9.33 5.60 -26.36
C MET A 29 -9.23 6.51 -25.12
N GLY A 30 -8.66 7.70 -25.26
CA GLY A 30 -8.61 8.73 -24.20
C GLY A 30 -7.56 8.48 -23.11
N GLY A 31 -7.64 9.29 -22.04
CA GLY A 31 -6.61 9.34 -20.99
C GLY A 31 -6.45 8.09 -20.12
N VAL A 32 -7.42 7.18 -20.12
CA VAL A 32 -7.36 5.91 -19.35
C VAL A 32 -6.20 5.03 -19.84
N ILE A 33 -5.95 5.04 -21.16
CA ILE A 33 -4.82 4.31 -21.75
C ILE A 33 -3.47 4.89 -21.42
N ASP A 34 -3.37 6.19 -21.15
CA ASP A 34 -2.09 6.82 -20.81
C ASP A 34 -1.46 6.15 -19.58
N HIS A 35 -2.21 5.95 -18.52
CA HIS A 35 -1.70 5.28 -17.31
C HIS A 35 -1.36 3.80 -17.54
N PHE A 36 -2.15 3.09 -18.31
CA PHE A 36 -1.92 1.69 -18.66
C PHE A 36 -0.66 1.50 -19.53
N THR A 37 -0.39 2.44 -20.44
CA THR A 37 0.77 2.38 -21.34
C THR A 37 2.05 3.01 -20.75
N ARG A 38 2.01 3.59 -19.57
CA ARG A 38 3.19 4.14 -18.87
C ARG A 38 3.99 3.06 -18.15
N TYR A 39 4.43 2.07 -18.91
CA TYR A 39 5.24 0.99 -18.41
C TYR A 39 6.45 1.48 -17.60
N GLY A 40 6.71 0.85 -16.44
CA GLY A 40 7.84 1.18 -15.57
C GLY A 40 7.72 2.48 -14.78
N SER A 41 6.59 3.21 -14.91
CA SER A 41 6.36 4.40 -14.09
C SER A 41 5.57 4.09 -12.82
N THR A 42 5.75 4.91 -11.79
CA THR A 42 4.96 4.85 -10.55
C THR A 42 3.48 5.21 -10.76
N GLN A 43 3.11 5.67 -11.97
CA GLN A 43 1.77 6.06 -12.36
C GLN A 43 1.05 5.00 -13.20
N TRP A 44 1.65 3.80 -13.33
CA TRP A 44 0.99 2.70 -14.02
C TRP A 44 -0.27 2.26 -13.26
N SER A 45 -1.35 2.03 -13.99
CA SER A 45 -2.61 1.49 -13.45
C SER A 45 -3.26 0.55 -14.44
N LEU A 46 -3.97 -0.46 -13.95
CA LEU A 46 -4.75 -1.35 -14.79
C LEU A 46 -5.89 -0.54 -15.45
N CYS A 47 -6.12 -0.75 -16.76
CA CYS A 47 -7.22 -0.14 -17.47
C CYS A 47 -8.58 -0.77 -17.09
N THR A 48 -9.69 -0.22 -17.56
CA THR A 48 -11.01 -0.84 -17.37
C THR A 48 -11.15 -2.12 -18.20
N LYS A 49 -12.09 -2.98 -17.81
CA LYS A 49 -12.34 -4.26 -18.51
C LYS A 49 -12.65 -4.05 -20.00
N GLU A 50 -13.50 -3.08 -20.31
CA GLU A 50 -13.89 -2.76 -21.68
C GLU A 50 -12.67 -2.37 -22.54
N VAL A 51 -11.79 -1.56 -21.96
CA VAL A 51 -10.54 -1.14 -22.63
C VAL A 51 -9.60 -2.33 -22.81
N TYR A 52 -9.50 -3.21 -21.81
CA TYR A 52 -8.68 -4.41 -21.90
C TYR A 52 -9.18 -5.37 -22.98
N GLU A 53 -10.48 -5.61 -23.07
CA GLU A 53 -11.12 -6.46 -24.07
C GLU A 53 -10.92 -5.88 -25.47
N GLU A 54 -11.12 -4.57 -25.66
CA GLU A 54 -10.86 -3.91 -26.96
C GLU A 54 -9.40 -4.05 -27.39
N LEU A 55 -8.44 -3.89 -26.46
CA LEU A 55 -7.02 -4.10 -26.75
C LEU A 55 -6.72 -5.56 -27.10
N THR A 56 -7.35 -6.49 -26.40
CA THR A 56 -7.19 -7.93 -26.60
C THR A 56 -7.63 -8.34 -27.99
N GLU A 57 -8.78 -7.86 -28.45
CA GLU A 57 -9.28 -8.13 -29.79
C GLU A 57 -8.43 -7.43 -30.86
N ARG A 58 -8.18 -6.14 -30.70
CA ARG A 58 -7.45 -5.32 -31.68
C ARG A 58 -6.03 -5.83 -31.96
N TYR A 59 -5.35 -6.35 -30.96
CA TYR A 59 -3.96 -6.82 -31.04
C TYR A 59 -3.80 -8.32 -30.95
N ASN A 60 -4.91 -9.08 -30.97
CA ASN A 60 -4.94 -10.53 -30.83
C ASN A 60 -4.09 -11.05 -29.64
N LEU A 61 -4.28 -10.40 -28.47
CA LEU A 61 -3.44 -10.68 -27.30
C LEU A 61 -3.62 -12.10 -26.77
N ARG A 62 -4.73 -12.79 -27.08
CA ARG A 62 -5.00 -14.19 -26.66
C ARG A 62 -3.98 -15.20 -27.19
N GLU A 63 -3.36 -14.90 -28.31
CA GLU A 63 -2.30 -15.77 -28.87
C GLU A 63 -0.94 -15.62 -28.19
N TRP A 64 -0.85 -14.69 -27.27
CA TRP A 64 0.39 -14.48 -26.57
C TRP A 64 0.57 -15.44 -25.39
N SER A 65 1.76 -16.02 -25.22
CA SER A 65 2.10 -16.92 -24.13
C SER A 65 1.99 -16.29 -22.73
N GLY A 66 2.03 -14.97 -22.64
CA GLY A 66 1.87 -14.20 -21.41
C GLY A 66 0.46 -13.61 -21.23
N PHE A 67 -0.50 -13.96 -22.09
CA PHE A 67 -1.89 -13.49 -21.97
C PHE A 67 -2.50 -13.98 -20.66
N ARG A 68 -3.26 -13.11 -20.01
CA ARG A 68 -4.08 -13.41 -18.85
C ARG A 68 -5.48 -12.84 -19.04
N GLU A 69 -6.47 -13.48 -18.49
CA GLU A 69 -7.82 -12.91 -18.45
C GLU A 69 -7.83 -11.67 -17.53
N TYR A 70 -8.71 -10.72 -17.85
CA TYR A 70 -8.77 -9.45 -17.12
C TYR A 70 -8.99 -9.61 -15.62
N GLU A 71 -9.82 -10.56 -15.21
CA GLU A 71 -10.15 -10.78 -13.81
C GLU A 71 -8.93 -11.28 -13.00
N ASP A 72 -8.10 -12.14 -13.61
CA ASP A 72 -6.86 -12.62 -12.98
C ASP A 72 -5.86 -11.47 -12.79
N LEU A 73 -5.72 -10.62 -13.82
CA LEU A 73 -4.88 -9.42 -13.75
C LEU A 73 -5.38 -8.42 -12.73
N ARG A 74 -6.70 -8.25 -12.65
CA ARG A 74 -7.34 -7.37 -11.69
C ARG A 74 -7.09 -7.84 -10.27
N GLN A 75 -7.25 -9.13 -10.00
CA GLN A 75 -7.01 -9.70 -8.68
C GLN A 75 -5.54 -9.50 -8.27
N GLU A 76 -4.59 -9.82 -9.15
CA GLU A 76 -3.16 -9.61 -8.88
C GLU A 76 -2.85 -8.12 -8.67
N TYR A 77 -3.45 -7.21 -9.44
CA TYR A 77 -3.29 -5.77 -9.28
C TYR A 77 -3.82 -5.28 -7.94
N GLU A 78 -5.00 -5.74 -7.50
CA GLU A 78 -5.56 -5.37 -6.20
C GLU A 78 -4.73 -5.95 -5.05
N ASP A 79 -4.21 -7.17 -5.17
CA ASP A 79 -3.34 -7.80 -4.17
C ASP A 79 -1.99 -7.07 -4.01
N LEU A 80 -1.45 -6.53 -5.12
CA LEU A 80 -0.20 -5.75 -5.13
C LEU A 80 -0.41 -4.27 -4.81
N ARG A 81 -1.64 -3.78 -4.93
CA ARG A 81 -1.96 -2.39 -4.67
C ARG A 81 -1.82 -2.09 -3.18
N PRO A 82 -1.02 -1.07 -2.78
CA PRO A 82 -1.03 -0.60 -1.40
C PRO A 82 -2.45 -0.16 -1.05
N VAL A 83 -3.10 -0.89 -0.15
CA VAL A 83 -4.49 -0.59 0.22
C VAL A 83 -4.49 0.66 1.08
N HIS A 84 -4.86 1.77 0.50
CA HIS A 84 -5.19 2.98 1.24
C HIS A 84 -6.69 2.90 1.61
N HIS A 85 -7.00 2.31 2.75
CA HIS A 85 -8.34 2.35 3.32
C HIS A 85 -8.64 3.77 3.83
N LEU A 86 -8.97 4.65 2.91
CA LEU A 86 -9.50 5.96 3.25
C LEU A 86 -10.99 5.81 3.54
N ASP A 87 -11.34 5.89 4.80
CA ASP A 87 -12.71 6.09 5.24
C ASP A 87 -13.27 7.36 4.58
N GLN A 88 -14.48 7.33 4.00
CA GLN A 88 -15.02 8.39 3.13
C GLN A 88 -15.11 9.80 3.76
N ASN A 89 -14.84 9.93 5.06
CA ASN A 89 -14.93 11.17 5.84
C ASN A 89 -13.57 11.75 6.25
N HIS A 90 -12.50 11.51 5.50
CA HIS A 90 -11.19 12.08 5.82
C HIS A 90 -11.13 13.58 5.57
N LYS A 91 -11.03 14.33 6.65
CA LYS A 91 -10.71 15.74 6.62
C LYS A 91 -9.18 15.92 6.60
N ASN A 92 -8.70 17.00 5.98
CA ASN A 92 -7.27 17.35 5.98
C ASN A 92 -6.74 17.71 7.38
N VAL A 93 -7.64 18.06 8.30
CA VAL A 93 -7.31 18.38 9.70
C VAL A 93 -7.96 17.33 10.61
N TRP A 94 -7.14 16.65 11.38
CA TRP A 94 -7.58 15.64 12.35
C TRP A 94 -7.58 16.24 13.75
N GLN A 95 -8.74 16.32 14.36
CA GLN A 95 -8.88 16.70 15.76
C GLN A 95 -8.86 15.44 16.61
N MET A 96 -7.72 15.16 17.23
CA MET A 96 -7.56 13.99 18.10
C MET A 96 -7.12 14.42 19.50
N LYS A 97 -7.70 13.77 20.52
CA LYS A 97 -7.28 13.98 21.90
C LYS A 97 -5.97 13.23 22.16
N ARG A 98 -5.13 13.80 23.01
CA ARG A 98 -3.96 13.08 23.53
C ARG A 98 -4.43 11.89 24.35
N ASP A 99 -3.62 10.84 24.38
CA ASP A 99 -3.89 9.69 25.22
C ASP A 99 -3.96 10.12 26.68
N LYS A 100 -4.94 9.59 27.41
CA LYS A 100 -5.02 9.78 28.85
C LYS A 100 -4.05 8.79 29.50
N GLY A 101 -3.10 9.29 30.29
CA GLY A 101 -2.18 8.42 31.01
C GLY A 101 -0.78 9.02 31.15
N LYS A 102 0.17 8.16 31.52
CA LYS A 102 1.57 8.55 31.74
C LYS A 102 2.22 8.96 30.41
N ASN A 103 2.84 10.11 30.40
CA ASN A 103 3.68 10.53 29.29
C ASN A 103 5.09 9.95 29.49
N TYR A 104 5.48 9.01 28.64
CA TYR A 104 6.77 8.31 28.71
C TYR A 104 7.86 8.98 27.88
N HIS A 105 7.48 9.88 26.97
CA HIS A 105 8.42 10.57 26.10
C HIS A 105 7.89 11.96 25.75
N SER A 106 8.75 12.99 25.71
CA SER A 106 8.36 14.37 25.41
C SER A 106 7.61 14.53 24.07
N CYS A 107 7.98 13.73 23.09
CA CYS A 107 7.39 13.70 21.75
C CYS A 107 6.46 12.50 21.52
N GLN A 108 5.88 11.92 22.58
CA GLN A 108 4.97 10.78 22.46
C GLN A 108 3.78 11.12 21.57
N LYS A 109 3.54 10.27 20.58
CA LYS A 109 2.39 10.41 19.65
C LYS A 109 1.17 9.69 20.21
N PRO A 110 -0.04 10.24 20.03
CA PRO A 110 -1.26 9.54 20.38
C PRO A 110 -1.41 8.24 19.59
N ILE A 111 -1.76 7.16 20.29
CA ILE A 111 -1.86 5.82 19.69
C ILE A 111 -2.94 5.78 18.61
N ASN A 112 -4.08 6.43 18.84
CA ASN A 112 -5.19 6.49 17.89
C ASN A 112 -4.83 7.12 16.53
N ILE A 113 -3.92 8.10 16.50
CA ILE A 113 -3.41 8.66 15.24
C ILE A 113 -2.57 7.62 14.50
N LEU A 114 -1.69 6.92 15.23
CA LEU A 114 -0.82 5.90 14.68
C LEU A 114 -1.63 4.70 14.16
N GLU A 115 -2.62 4.23 14.90
CA GLU A 115 -3.54 3.18 14.46
C GLU A 115 -4.24 3.55 13.15
N ARG A 116 -4.73 4.79 13.05
CA ARG A 116 -5.37 5.27 11.84
C ARG A 116 -4.40 5.28 10.65
N LEU A 117 -3.19 5.82 10.85
CA LEU A 117 -2.15 5.82 9.81
C LEU A 117 -1.80 4.40 9.36
N ILE A 118 -1.58 3.49 10.32
CA ILE A 118 -1.21 2.11 10.05
C ILE A 118 -2.32 1.39 9.27
N ARG A 119 -3.59 1.52 9.70
CA ARG A 119 -4.74 0.92 8.99
C ARG A 119 -4.89 1.46 7.57
N THR A 120 -4.61 2.76 7.38
CA THR A 120 -4.76 3.41 6.07
C THR A 120 -3.65 3.00 5.09
N HIS A 121 -2.41 2.73 5.59
CA HIS A 121 -1.24 2.59 4.74
C HIS A 121 -0.61 1.20 4.76
N SER A 122 -1.23 0.24 5.44
CA SER A 122 -0.72 -1.14 5.49
C SER A 122 -1.85 -2.16 5.57
N ASN A 123 -1.63 -3.35 5.04
CA ASN A 123 -2.51 -4.49 5.20
C ASN A 123 -2.33 -5.13 6.58
N GLU A 124 -3.29 -5.97 7.00
CA GLU A 124 -3.10 -6.84 8.16
C GLU A 124 -1.87 -7.73 7.93
N ASP A 125 -1.20 -8.09 9.02
CA ASP A 125 0.06 -8.84 9.04
C ASP A 125 1.27 -8.17 8.38
N ALA A 126 1.10 -6.97 7.79
CA ALA A 126 2.23 -6.21 7.24
C ALA A 126 3.24 -5.81 8.32
N ILE A 127 4.49 -5.65 7.93
CA ILE A 127 5.58 -5.20 8.81
C ILE A 127 5.67 -3.68 8.77
N VAL A 128 5.57 -3.06 9.94
CA VAL A 128 5.77 -1.61 10.13
C VAL A 128 7.13 -1.38 10.79
N LEU A 129 7.96 -0.57 10.15
CA LEU A 129 9.27 -0.17 10.68
C LEU A 129 9.19 1.26 11.24
N ASP A 130 9.68 1.43 12.49
CA ASP A 130 9.90 2.75 13.10
C ASP A 130 11.35 2.85 13.57
N CYS A 131 12.16 3.64 12.85
CA CYS A 131 13.58 3.82 13.12
C CYS A 131 13.86 4.73 14.32
N PHE A 132 12.85 5.38 14.91
CA PHE A 132 12.95 6.30 16.04
C PHE A 132 11.77 6.08 16.99
N MET A 133 11.58 4.83 17.43
CA MET A 133 10.37 4.39 18.11
C MET A 133 10.09 5.07 19.47
N GLY A 134 11.08 5.70 20.09
CA GLY A 134 10.95 6.38 21.36
C GLY A 134 10.36 5.46 22.43
N SER A 135 9.22 5.86 23.01
CA SER A 135 8.50 5.07 24.01
C SER A 135 7.61 3.96 23.41
N GLY A 136 7.72 3.62 22.13
CA GLY A 136 7.07 2.48 21.48
C GLY A 136 5.58 2.67 21.13
N SER A 137 5.10 3.89 20.97
CA SER A 137 3.70 4.14 20.63
C SER A 137 3.29 3.50 19.29
N THR A 138 4.18 3.51 18.28
CA THR A 138 3.97 2.83 17.00
C THR A 138 3.83 1.31 17.19
N GLY A 139 4.64 0.71 18.04
CA GLY A 139 4.54 -0.73 18.35
C GLY A 139 3.22 -1.11 19.00
N LEU A 140 2.69 -0.27 19.91
CA LEU A 140 1.36 -0.49 20.49
C LEU A 140 0.27 -0.39 19.44
N ALA A 141 0.34 0.62 18.56
CA ALA A 141 -0.62 0.79 17.49
C ALA A 141 -0.60 -0.39 16.49
N CYS A 142 0.58 -0.96 16.21
CA CYS A 142 0.72 -2.17 15.40
C CYS A 142 0.03 -3.37 16.03
N LEU A 143 0.22 -3.59 17.34
CA LEU A 143 -0.46 -4.68 18.05
C LEU A 143 -1.97 -4.54 18.00
N ASN A 144 -2.50 -3.32 18.23
CA ASN A 144 -3.93 -3.04 18.22
C ASN A 144 -4.55 -3.18 16.82
N THR A 145 -3.74 -3.22 15.79
CA THR A 145 -4.18 -3.24 14.39
C THR A 145 -3.77 -4.52 13.63
N ASN A 146 -3.27 -5.54 14.33
CA ASN A 146 -2.77 -6.79 13.76
C ASN A 146 -1.65 -6.59 12.73
N ARG A 147 -0.69 -5.73 13.03
CA ARG A 147 0.52 -5.55 12.21
C ARG A 147 1.75 -6.02 12.97
N GLN A 148 2.75 -6.49 12.25
CA GLN A 148 4.07 -6.79 12.80
C GLN A 148 4.85 -5.48 12.99
N PHE A 149 5.75 -5.45 13.96
CA PHE A 149 6.50 -4.25 14.31
C PHE A 149 7.99 -4.51 14.43
N ILE A 150 8.77 -3.65 13.78
CA ILE A 150 10.22 -3.55 13.97
C ILE A 150 10.51 -2.12 14.47
N GLY A 151 11.04 -1.98 15.66
CA GLY A 151 11.40 -0.69 16.25
C GLY A 151 12.89 -0.58 16.51
N ILE A 152 13.45 0.60 16.23
CA ILE A 152 14.83 0.96 16.50
C ILE A 152 14.82 2.18 17.43
N GLU A 153 15.58 2.14 18.50
CA GLU A 153 15.77 3.26 19.44
C GLU A 153 17.22 3.27 19.94
N LEU A 154 17.83 4.44 19.91
CA LEU A 154 19.22 4.62 20.33
C LEU A 154 19.36 4.77 21.84
N ASP A 155 18.38 5.42 22.49
CA ASP A 155 18.39 5.62 23.95
C ASP A 155 17.90 4.34 24.64
N GLU A 156 18.79 3.75 25.47
CA GLU A 156 18.49 2.51 26.16
C GLU A 156 17.31 2.61 27.13
N ASN A 157 17.08 3.78 27.74
CA ASN A 157 15.97 3.95 28.67
C ASN A 157 14.64 3.95 27.93
N TYR A 158 14.56 4.69 26.80
CA TYR A 158 13.37 4.67 25.95
C TYR A 158 13.15 3.30 25.33
N TYR A 159 14.20 2.60 24.92
CA TYR A 159 14.11 1.23 24.44
C TYR A 159 13.50 0.28 25.49
N LYS A 160 13.96 0.33 26.74
CA LYS A 160 13.40 -0.47 27.85
C LYS A 160 11.92 -0.14 28.10
N ILE A 161 11.59 1.16 28.15
CA ILE A 161 10.21 1.61 28.30
C ILE A 161 9.33 1.08 27.16
N ALA A 162 9.78 1.15 25.91
CA ALA A 162 9.04 0.64 24.76
C ALA A 162 8.82 -0.87 24.86
N GLN A 163 9.86 -1.64 25.22
CA GLN A 163 9.74 -3.09 25.41
C GLN A 163 8.73 -3.47 26.49
N GLU A 164 8.79 -2.81 27.65
CA GLU A 164 7.85 -3.06 28.76
C GLU A 164 6.41 -2.81 28.30
N ARG A 165 6.12 -1.66 27.71
CA ARG A 165 4.79 -1.27 27.23
C ARG A 165 4.26 -2.26 26.19
N ILE A 166 5.07 -2.63 25.21
CA ILE A 166 4.67 -3.58 24.15
C ILE A 166 4.41 -4.96 24.75
N ASN A 167 5.24 -5.43 25.67
CA ASN A 167 5.08 -6.74 26.30
C ASN A 167 3.86 -6.80 27.22
N GLU A 168 3.55 -5.74 27.96
CA GLU A 168 2.34 -5.64 28.78
C GLU A 168 1.08 -5.72 27.90
N THR A 169 1.05 -5.00 26.81
CA THR A 169 -0.09 -5.03 25.86
C THR A 169 -0.25 -6.42 25.23
N LYS A 170 0.84 -7.08 24.82
CA LYS A 170 0.79 -8.47 24.31
C LYS A 170 0.21 -9.46 25.32
N LYS A 171 0.50 -9.30 26.61
CA LYS A 171 -0.07 -10.15 27.66
C LYS A 171 -1.57 -9.93 27.81
N GLN A 172 -2.03 -8.68 27.75
CA GLN A 172 -3.45 -8.35 27.84
C GLN A 172 -4.25 -8.90 26.66
N THR A 173 -3.70 -8.81 25.44
CA THR A 173 -4.38 -9.31 24.23
C THR A 173 -4.47 -10.85 24.20
N LYS A 174 -3.58 -11.59 24.89
CA LYS A 174 -3.63 -13.06 24.96
C LYS A 174 -4.63 -13.59 26.00
N LEU A 175 -5.18 -12.74 26.84
CA LEU A 175 -6.14 -13.10 27.89
C LEU A 175 -7.60 -12.88 27.48
N LEU A 176 -7.82 -12.36 26.29
CA LEU A 176 -9.13 -12.16 25.63
C LEU A 176 -9.32 -13.18 24.50
#